data_bb43175ee74f8a729788a7ffe8dc8098
#
_entry.id   bb43175ee74f8a729788a7ffe8dc8098
#
_cell.length_a   1.000
_cell.length_b   1.000
_cell.length_c   1.000
_cell.angle_alpha   90.00
_cell.angle_beta   90.00
_cell.angle_gamma   90.00
#
_symmetry.space_group_name_H-M   'P 1'
#
loop_
_entity.id
_entity.type
_entity.pdbx_description
1 polymer ?
#
loop_
_entity_poly.entity_id
_entity_poly.type
_entity_poly.pdbx_seq_one_letter_code
_entity_poly.pdbx_strand_id
1 'polypeptide(L)'
;KHVQFHCYDIVNRKMKFSTRNDWLQANLQSNHCIHKLVTLHVSDELSAKTAHQINLDAGYEGSIVRLDTPYECKRSHSLRKFKDFSDAEANIVGYEEGKGKRIGTLGKFIMQDDDGNKFGCPPGKGHNYKDLANMLTNIHEYMGQRATFTYFERTKAGSYRHPLYKCIRNYE
;
A
#
# COMPACT_ATOMS: atom_id res chain seq x y z
N LYS A 1 -0.24 -23.09 18.31
CA LYS A 1 0.19 -21.74 17.87
C LYS A 1 0.04 -20.81 19.05
N HIS A 2 1.10 -20.09 19.44
CA HIS A 2 1.07 -19.13 20.53
C HIS A 2 0.82 -17.73 19.95
N VAL A 3 0.01 -16.92 20.62
CA VAL A 3 -0.17 -15.50 20.30
C VAL A 3 1.00 -14.73 20.89
N GLN A 4 1.59 -13.85 20.09
CA GLN A 4 2.70 -12.98 20.48
C GLN A 4 2.32 -11.52 20.33
N PHE A 5 2.69 -10.69 21.30
CA PHE A 5 2.58 -9.23 21.24
C PHE A 5 3.92 -8.63 20.84
N HIS A 6 3.93 -7.95 19.72
CA HIS A 6 5.10 -7.20 19.24
C HIS A 6 4.95 -5.72 19.60
N CYS A 7 5.67 -5.32 20.65
CA CYS A 7 5.62 -3.93 21.15
C CYS A 7 6.60 -3.06 20.36
N TYR A 8 6.09 -2.01 19.76
CA TYR A 8 6.85 -1.11 18.88
C TYR A 8 6.77 0.37 19.28
N ASP A 9 5.98 0.71 20.30
CA ASP A 9 5.85 2.08 20.81
C ASP A 9 5.16 2.09 22.18
N ILE A 10 5.24 3.23 22.88
CA ILE A 10 4.47 3.55 24.08
C ILE A 10 3.67 4.83 23.88
N VAL A 11 2.53 4.94 24.52
CA VAL A 11 1.67 6.13 24.42
C VAL A 11 2.20 7.22 25.34
N ASN A 12 2.95 8.17 24.81
CA ASN A 12 3.37 9.39 25.53
C ASN A 12 3.38 10.59 24.58
N ARG A 13 2.45 11.53 24.83
CA ARG A 13 2.25 12.72 23.98
C ARG A 13 3.31 13.81 24.16
N LYS A 14 4.17 13.70 25.16
CA LYS A 14 5.22 14.70 25.46
C LYS A 14 6.59 14.26 24.96
N MET A 15 6.78 12.96 24.74
CA MET A 15 8.07 12.39 24.34
C MET A 15 8.13 12.20 22.81
N LYS A 16 9.27 12.52 22.21
CA LYS A 16 9.59 12.16 20.83
C LYS A 16 9.68 10.64 20.66
N PHE A 17 9.59 10.15 19.44
CA PHE A 17 9.62 8.70 19.18
C PHE A 17 10.94 8.05 19.65
N SER A 18 12.09 8.66 19.38
CA SER A 18 13.39 8.17 19.85
C SER A 18 13.39 7.92 21.35
N THR A 19 12.98 8.91 22.13
CA THR A 19 12.92 8.80 23.61
C THR A 19 11.91 7.72 24.06
N ARG A 20 10.78 7.57 23.37
CA ARG A 20 9.81 6.49 23.68
C ARG A 20 10.39 5.12 23.37
N ASN A 21 11.10 5.01 22.25
CA ASN A 21 11.75 3.76 21.85
C ASN A 21 12.84 3.37 22.86
N ASP A 22 13.71 4.31 23.27
CA ASP A 22 14.75 4.06 24.26
C ASP A 22 14.14 3.61 25.60
N TRP A 23 13.06 4.27 26.02
CA TRP A 23 12.32 3.86 27.21
C TRP A 23 11.77 2.43 27.08
N LEU A 24 11.15 2.11 25.92
CA LEU A 24 10.61 0.78 25.64
C LEU A 24 11.72 -0.30 25.68
N GLN A 25 12.87 -0.01 25.06
CA GLN A 25 14.00 -0.94 25.04
C GLN A 25 14.58 -1.19 26.44
N ALA A 26 14.64 -0.14 27.25
CA ALA A 26 15.19 -0.22 28.61
C ALA A 26 14.25 -0.90 29.62
N ASN A 27 12.93 -0.68 29.53
CA ASN A 27 12.00 -1.02 30.59
C ASN A 27 11.10 -2.23 30.29
N LEU A 28 10.84 -2.57 29.02
CA LEU A 28 10.04 -3.74 28.68
C LEU A 28 10.94 -4.99 28.63
N GLN A 29 10.61 -5.98 29.39
CA GLN A 29 11.27 -7.30 29.29
C GLN A 29 10.53 -8.18 28.26
N SER A 30 11.29 -8.71 27.29
CA SER A 30 10.76 -9.70 26.35
C SER A 30 10.62 -11.07 26.99
N ASN A 31 9.60 -11.80 26.62
CA ASN A 31 9.37 -13.20 27.02
C ASN A 31 8.73 -13.98 25.84
N HIS A 32 8.25 -15.18 26.07
CA HIS A 32 7.64 -16.02 25.01
C HIS A 32 6.38 -15.42 24.36
N CYS A 33 5.70 -14.48 25.02
CA CYS A 33 4.49 -13.82 24.50
C CYS A 33 4.71 -12.33 24.13
N ILE A 34 5.75 -11.70 24.67
CA ILE A 34 6.00 -10.27 24.51
C ILE A 34 7.36 -10.05 23.85
N HIS A 35 7.38 -9.41 22.71
CA HIS A 35 8.59 -9.09 21.96
C HIS A 35 8.71 -7.59 21.73
N LYS A 36 9.89 -7.04 21.98
CA LYS A 36 10.24 -5.67 21.57
C LYS A 36 10.65 -5.68 20.11
N LEU A 37 10.09 -4.78 19.30
CA LEU A 37 10.58 -4.56 17.95
C LEU A 37 11.81 -3.66 17.99
N VAL A 38 12.83 -4.05 17.24
CA VAL A 38 14.00 -3.20 17.00
C VAL A 38 13.62 -2.15 15.96
N THR A 39 13.98 -0.90 16.25
CA THR A 39 13.83 0.22 15.32
C THR A 39 15.21 0.69 14.88
N LEU A 40 15.44 0.71 13.59
CA LEU A 40 16.67 1.22 12.99
C LEU A 40 16.54 2.74 12.76
N HIS A 41 17.56 3.49 13.12
CA HIS A 41 17.68 4.90 12.75
C HIS A 41 18.24 4.98 11.33
N VAL A 42 17.58 5.75 10.47
CA VAL A 42 18.01 6.01 9.09
C VAL A 42 18.12 7.51 8.88
N SER A 43 19.19 7.97 8.24
CA SER A 43 19.50 9.39 8.07
C SER A 43 19.10 9.95 6.71
N ASP A 44 18.92 9.07 5.72
CA ASP A 44 18.69 9.42 4.33
C ASP A 44 17.84 8.39 3.60
N GLU A 45 17.48 8.68 2.36
CA GLU A 45 16.64 7.82 1.54
C GLU A 45 17.32 6.49 1.21
N LEU A 46 18.63 6.48 0.98
CA LEU A 46 19.36 5.26 0.62
C LEU A 46 19.38 4.28 1.80
N SER A 47 19.69 4.75 3.00
CA SER A 47 19.66 3.93 4.21
C SER A 47 18.27 3.42 4.54
N ALA A 48 17.23 4.22 4.28
CA ALA A 48 15.84 3.79 4.42
C ALA A 48 15.45 2.69 3.42
N LYS A 49 15.87 2.80 2.15
CA LYS A 49 15.65 1.77 1.12
C LYS A 49 16.42 0.48 1.44
N THR A 50 17.67 0.59 1.90
CA THR A 50 18.46 -0.57 2.32
C THR A 50 17.81 -1.31 3.49
N ALA A 51 17.37 -0.59 4.52
CA ALA A 51 16.65 -1.17 5.65
C ALA A 51 15.31 -1.80 5.22
N HIS A 52 14.62 -1.21 4.26
CA HIS A 52 13.40 -1.77 3.68
C HIS A 52 13.67 -3.07 2.94
N GLN A 53 14.73 -3.15 2.12
CA GLN A 53 15.11 -4.37 1.41
C GLN A 53 15.45 -5.51 2.38
N ILE A 54 16.19 -5.23 3.46
CA ILE A 54 16.47 -6.21 4.51
C ILE A 54 15.17 -6.78 5.09
N ASN A 55 14.15 -5.93 5.32
CA ASN A 55 12.86 -6.39 5.82
C ASN A 55 12.13 -7.28 4.80
N LEU A 56 12.17 -6.94 3.51
CA LEU A 56 11.58 -7.76 2.45
C LEU A 56 12.28 -9.13 2.35
N ASP A 57 13.60 -9.16 2.40
CA ASP A 57 14.42 -10.38 2.35
C ASP A 57 14.15 -11.29 3.58
N ALA A 58 13.82 -10.69 4.73
CA ALA A 58 13.37 -11.39 5.92
C ALA A 58 11.90 -11.87 5.86
N GLY A 59 11.19 -11.64 4.74
CA GLY A 59 9.81 -12.08 4.51
C GLY A 59 8.74 -11.17 5.10
N TYR A 60 9.08 -9.94 5.50
CA TYR A 60 8.07 -8.96 5.91
C TYR A 60 7.39 -8.35 4.68
N GLU A 61 6.15 -7.92 4.85
CA GLU A 61 5.33 -7.26 3.82
C GLU A 61 5.85 -5.87 3.42
N GLY A 62 6.71 -5.29 4.25
CA GLY A 62 7.25 -3.94 4.08
C GLY A 62 7.74 -3.36 5.39
N SER A 63 7.94 -2.05 5.41
CA SER A 63 8.46 -1.32 6.56
C SER A 63 7.49 -0.25 7.07
N ILE A 64 7.63 0.12 8.32
CA ILE A 64 6.99 1.32 8.88
C ILE A 64 8.07 2.36 9.12
N VAL A 65 7.96 3.48 8.44
CA VAL A 65 8.84 4.66 8.64
C VAL A 65 8.17 5.62 9.60
N ARG A 66 8.92 6.10 10.58
CA ARG A 66 8.46 7.04 11.60
C ARG A 66 9.33 8.29 11.62
N LEU A 67 8.68 9.43 11.78
CA LEU A 67 9.36 10.68 12.12
C LEU A 67 9.56 10.75 13.64
N ASP A 68 10.63 11.42 14.06
CA ASP A 68 10.97 11.62 15.48
C ASP A 68 10.13 12.75 16.11
N THR A 69 8.84 12.48 16.25
CA THR A 69 7.82 13.41 16.76
C THR A 69 7.10 12.86 17.99
N PRO A 70 6.43 13.71 18.79
CA PRO A 70 5.55 13.27 19.86
C PRO A 70 4.44 12.32 19.37
N TYR A 71 3.90 11.50 20.31
CA TYR A 71 2.84 10.56 20.00
C TYR A 71 1.52 11.29 19.70
N GLU A 72 0.93 10.99 18.56
CA GLU A 72 -0.38 11.48 18.17
C GLU A 72 -1.42 10.35 18.26
N CYS A 73 -2.45 10.52 19.13
CA CYS A 73 -3.54 9.55 19.25
C CYS A 73 -4.57 9.66 18.11
N LYS A 74 -4.10 9.80 16.87
CA LYS A 74 -4.91 9.93 15.66
C LYS A 74 -4.12 9.40 14.46
N ARG A 75 -4.76 9.34 13.29
CA ARG A 75 -4.05 9.12 12.03
C ARG A 75 -3.05 10.26 11.82
N SER A 76 -1.76 9.91 11.65
CA SER A 76 -0.67 10.88 11.55
C SER A 76 0.18 10.61 10.32
N HIS A 77 0.71 11.69 9.74
CA HIS A 77 1.74 11.62 8.70
C HIS A 77 3.12 11.26 9.24
N SER A 78 3.30 11.29 10.57
CA SER A 78 4.54 10.90 11.24
C SER A 78 4.79 9.39 11.25
N LEU A 79 3.80 8.59 10.82
CA LEU A 79 3.90 7.14 10.68
C LEU A 79 3.42 6.76 9.28
N ARG A 80 4.33 6.22 8.48
CA ARG A 80 4.09 5.88 7.06
C ARG A 80 4.42 4.43 6.79
N LYS A 81 3.56 3.77 6.04
CA LYS A 81 3.85 2.45 5.47
C LYS A 81 4.73 2.62 4.24
N PHE A 82 5.83 1.91 4.22
CA PHE A 82 6.71 1.79 3.07
C PHE A 82 6.56 0.38 2.50
N LYS A 83 5.97 0.31 1.30
CA LYS A 83 5.66 -0.94 0.60
C LYS A 83 5.96 -0.73 -0.87
N ASP A 84 6.51 -1.76 -1.49
CA ASP A 84 6.71 -1.77 -2.92
C ASP A 84 5.43 -2.18 -3.64
N PHE A 85 5.26 -1.62 -4.82
CA PHE A 85 4.21 -1.98 -5.77
C PHE A 85 4.87 -2.40 -7.06
N SER A 86 4.38 -3.48 -7.62
CA SER A 86 4.80 -3.95 -8.94
C SER A 86 3.85 -3.43 -10.01
N ASP A 87 4.35 -3.21 -11.21
CA ASP A 87 3.55 -2.93 -12.39
C ASP A 87 3.28 -4.24 -13.14
N ALA A 88 2.10 -4.35 -13.73
CA ALA A 88 1.74 -5.40 -14.69
C ALA A 88 0.78 -4.84 -15.71
N GLU A 89 0.46 -5.65 -16.72
CA GLU A 89 -0.42 -5.28 -17.81
C GLU A 89 -1.55 -6.31 -17.95
N ALA A 90 -2.72 -5.83 -18.36
CA ALA A 90 -3.87 -6.65 -18.65
C ALA A 90 -4.81 -5.93 -19.60
N ASN A 91 -5.69 -6.68 -20.27
CA ASN A 91 -6.69 -6.13 -21.19
C ASN A 91 -7.91 -5.66 -20.42
N ILE A 92 -8.46 -4.50 -20.76
CA ILE A 92 -9.73 -4.00 -20.22
C ILE A 92 -10.87 -4.72 -20.95
N VAL A 93 -11.58 -5.58 -20.21
CA VAL A 93 -12.66 -6.41 -20.77
C VAL A 93 -14.05 -5.99 -20.28
N GLY A 94 -14.12 -5.00 -19.39
CA GLY A 94 -15.37 -4.48 -18.86
C GLY A 94 -15.13 -3.33 -17.89
N TYR A 95 -16.21 -2.84 -17.32
CA TYR A 95 -16.17 -1.79 -16.31
C TYR A 95 -17.38 -1.87 -15.37
N GLU A 96 -17.27 -1.21 -14.25
CA GLU A 96 -18.39 -0.94 -13.33
C GLU A 96 -18.44 0.54 -13.00
N GLU A 97 -19.64 1.09 -12.99
CA GLU A 97 -19.88 2.46 -12.51
C GLU A 97 -19.69 2.57 -11.00
N GLY A 98 -19.33 3.77 -10.53
CA GLY A 98 -19.24 4.08 -9.11
C GLY A 98 -20.59 3.99 -8.41
N LYS A 99 -20.58 3.68 -7.11
CA LYS A 99 -21.80 3.55 -6.28
C LYS A 99 -21.94 4.72 -5.30
N GLY A 100 -23.17 5.00 -4.90
CA GLY A 100 -23.50 6.04 -3.94
C GLY A 100 -23.09 7.43 -4.44
N LYS A 101 -22.21 8.11 -3.70
CA LYS A 101 -21.70 9.45 -4.08
C LYS A 101 -20.86 9.46 -5.37
N ARG A 102 -20.50 8.30 -5.91
CA ARG A 102 -19.69 8.14 -7.13
C ARG A 102 -20.50 7.73 -8.35
N ILE A 103 -21.84 7.76 -8.29
CA ILE A 103 -22.71 7.56 -9.47
C ILE A 103 -22.35 8.61 -10.53
N GLY A 104 -22.34 8.22 -11.80
CA GLY A 104 -21.88 9.05 -12.92
C GLY A 104 -20.37 9.08 -13.11
N THR A 105 -19.61 8.25 -12.40
CA THR A 105 -18.15 8.13 -12.55
C THR A 105 -17.71 6.69 -12.72
N LEU A 106 -16.55 6.45 -13.32
CA LEU A 106 -15.94 5.13 -13.38
C LEU A 106 -15.61 4.64 -11.97
N GLY A 107 -16.16 3.51 -11.58
CA GLY A 107 -15.87 2.84 -10.32
C GLY A 107 -14.62 1.98 -10.41
N LYS A 108 -14.58 1.10 -11.41
CA LYS A 108 -13.42 0.25 -11.72
C LYS A 108 -13.50 -0.30 -13.14
N PHE A 109 -12.36 -0.60 -13.72
CA PHE A 109 -12.25 -1.49 -14.87
C PHE A 109 -12.33 -2.95 -14.43
N ILE A 110 -12.87 -3.81 -15.27
CA ILE A 110 -12.69 -5.26 -15.21
C ILE A 110 -11.58 -5.58 -16.18
N MET A 111 -10.46 -6.06 -15.66
CA MET A 111 -9.29 -6.40 -16.45
C MET A 111 -9.09 -7.91 -16.50
N GLN A 112 -8.47 -8.38 -17.56
CA GLN A 112 -8.11 -9.80 -17.74
C GLN A 112 -6.63 -9.89 -18.10
N ASP A 113 -5.87 -10.63 -17.30
CA ASP A 113 -4.45 -10.90 -17.55
C ASP A 113 -4.24 -11.97 -18.62
N ASP A 114 -2.99 -12.23 -18.97
CA ASP A 114 -2.61 -13.20 -20.01
C ASP A 114 -2.89 -14.64 -19.59
N ASP A 115 -3.05 -14.91 -18.30
CA ASP A 115 -3.46 -16.21 -17.73
C ASP A 115 -5.00 -16.39 -17.77
N GLY A 116 -5.75 -15.38 -18.21
CA GLY A 116 -7.22 -15.40 -18.29
C GLY A 116 -7.93 -15.01 -16.98
N ASN A 117 -7.19 -14.63 -15.92
CA ASN A 117 -7.78 -14.23 -14.65
C ASN A 117 -8.44 -12.85 -14.76
N LYS A 118 -9.72 -12.76 -14.38
CA LYS A 118 -10.44 -11.48 -14.34
C LYS A 118 -10.41 -10.88 -12.95
N PHE A 119 -10.15 -9.57 -12.88
CA PHE A 119 -10.10 -8.83 -11.63
C PHE A 119 -10.58 -7.39 -11.80
N GLY A 120 -11.08 -6.80 -10.71
CA GLY A 120 -11.50 -5.40 -10.69
C GLY A 120 -10.31 -4.49 -10.40
N CYS A 121 -10.10 -3.47 -11.23
CA CYS A 121 -9.00 -2.54 -11.15
C CYS A 121 -9.53 -1.10 -11.11
N PRO A 122 -9.73 -0.50 -9.94
CA PRO A 122 -10.15 0.89 -9.83
C PRO A 122 -9.05 1.84 -10.32
N PRO A 123 -9.40 3.05 -10.80
CA PRO A 123 -8.45 4.08 -11.14
C PRO A 123 -7.54 4.44 -9.97
N GLY A 124 -6.24 4.58 -10.24
CA GLY A 124 -5.24 4.94 -9.25
C GLY A 124 -5.35 6.38 -8.73
N LYS A 125 -4.45 6.75 -7.83
CA LYS A 125 -4.32 8.13 -7.33
C LYS A 125 -3.98 9.06 -8.50
N GLY A 126 -4.54 10.26 -8.49
CA GLY A 126 -4.32 11.27 -9.53
C GLY A 126 -5.55 11.55 -10.38
N HIS A 127 -6.57 10.71 -10.35
CA HIS A 127 -7.84 10.95 -11.01
C HIS A 127 -8.84 11.62 -10.06
N ASN A 128 -9.30 12.81 -10.41
CA ASN A 128 -10.37 13.50 -9.69
C ASN A 128 -11.75 13.05 -10.19
N TYR A 129 -12.83 13.54 -9.57
CA TYR A 129 -14.21 13.17 -9.96
C TYR A 129 -14.54 13.48 -11.43
N LYS A 130 -14.02 14.59 -11.95
CA LYS A 130 -14.25 15.00 -13.34
C LYS A 130 -13.54 14.05 -14.29
N ASP A 131 -12.32 13.65 -13.97
CA ASP A 131 -11.56 12.68 -14.77
C ASP A 131 -12.30 11.34 -14.83
N LEU A 132 -12.80 10.87 -13.68
CA LEU A 132 -13.54 9.60 -13.61
C LEU A 132 -14.88 9.65 -14.35
N ALA A 133 -15.55 10.80 -14.37
CA ALA A 133 -16.76 11.01 -15.16
C ALA A 133 -16.44 11.00 -16.67
N ASN A 134 -15.38 11.66 -17.08
CA ASN A 134 -14.91 11.66 -18.46
C ASN A 134 -14.51 10.25 -18.92
N MET A 135 -13.81 9.47 -18.07
CA MET A 135 -13.45 8.08 -18.36
C MET A 135 -14.70 7.21 -18.57
N LEU A 136 -15.74 7.42 -17.77
CA LEU A 136 -17.01 6.69 -17.94
C LEU A 136 -17.74 7.11 -19.23
N THR A 137 -17.79 8.39 -19.54
CA THR A 137 -18.42 8.91 -20.76
C THR A 137 -17.73 8.37 -22.01
N ASN A 138 -16.41 8.30 -22.00
CA ASN A 138 -15.58 7.84 -23.11
C ASN A 138 -15.11 6.39 -22.91
N ILE A 139 -15.92 5.57 -22.23
CA ILE A 139 -15.51 4.22 -21.84
C ILE A 139 -15.16 3.34 -23.05
N HIS A 140 -15.77 3.59 -24.21
CA HIS A 140 -15.50 2.88 -25.46
C HIS A 140 -14.04 3.01 -25.92
N GLU A 141 -13.35 4.08 -25.57
CA GLU A 141 -11.92 4.31 -25.88
C GLU A 141 -10.99 3.39 -25.06
N TYR A 142 -11.49 2.89 -23.93
CA TYR A 142 -10.74 2.02 -23.01
C TYR A 142 -11.02 0.54 -23.26
N MET A 143 -12.20 0.21 -23.76
CA MET A 143 -12.61 -1.18 -23.94
C MET A 143 -11.74 -1.89 -24.97
N GLY A 144 -11.23 -3.08 -24.59
CA GLY A 144 -10.32 -3.88 -25.41
C GLY A 144 -8.87 -3.41 -25.41
N GLN A 145 -8.58 -2.24 -24.81
CA GLN A 145 -7.22 -1.74 -24.72
C GLN A 145 -6.40 -2.51 -23.66
N ARG A 146 -5.09 -2.64 -23.93
CA ARG A 146 -4.13 -3.10 -22.94
C ARG A 146 -3.75 -1.94 -22.03
N ALA A 147 -3.75 -2.16 -20.73
CA ALA A 147 -3.47 -1.12 -19.75
C ALA A 147 -2.46 -1.60 -18.70
N THR A 148 -1.63 -0.67 -18.25
CA THR A 148 -0.73 -0.87 -17.12
C THR A 148 -1.49 -0.58 -15.81
N PHE A 149 -1.28 -1.44 -14.84
CA PHE A 149 -1.78 -1.26 -13.47
C PHE A 149 -0.69 -1.57 -12.45
N THR A 150 -0.78 -0.97 -11.28
CA THR A 150 0.07 -1.30 -10.13
C THR A 150 -0.65 -2.28 -9.23
N TYR A 151 0.09 -3.16 -8.57
CA TYR A 151 -0.45 -4.07 -7.55
C TYR A 151 0.57 -4.32 -6.45
N PHE A 152 0.10 -4.78 -5.29
CA PHE A 152 0.97 -5.03 -4.15
C PHE A 152 1.61 -6.42 -4.23
N GLU A 153 0.80 -7.46 -4.38
CA GLU A 153 1.25 -8.86 -4.49
C GLU A 153 0.21 -9.70 -5.22
N ARG A 154 0.58 -10.88 -5.66
CA ARG A 154 -0.38 -11.90 -6.11
C ARG A 154 -0.87 -12.72 -4.91
N THR A 155 -2.16 -13.01 -4.89
CA THR A 155 -2.75 -13.94 -3.92
C THR A 155 -2.41 -15.39 -4.30
N LYS A 156 -2.58 -16.33 -3.37
CA LYS A 156 -2.40 -17.77 -3.64
C LYS A 156 -3.32 -18.29 -4.77
N ALA A 157 -4.44 -17.62 -4.99
CA ALA A 157 -5.39 -17.93 -6.07
C ALA A 157 -5.04 -17.25 -7.41
N GLY A 158 -3.86 -16.62 -7.52
CA GLY A 158 -3.40 -15.95 -8.75
C GLY A 158 -3.98 -14.56 -9.00
N SER A 159 -4.90 -14.07 -8.17
CA SER A 159 -5.47 -12.73 -8.29
C SER A 159 -4.52 -11.64 -7.76
N TYR A 160 -4.77 -10.38 -8.11
CA TYR A 160 -3.97 -9.23 -7.69
C TYR A 160 -4.54 -8.59 -6.43
N ARG A 161 -3.65 -8.26 -5.47
CA ARG A 161 -4.02 -7.53 -4.26
C ARG A 161 -3.82 -6.04 -4.48
N HIS A 162 -4.86 -5.24 -4.21
CA HIS A 162 -4.89 -3.78 -4.38
C HIS A 162 -4.48 -3.31 -5.78
N PRO A 163 -5.02 -3.88 -6.87
CA PRO A 163 -4.70 -3.41 -8.21
C PRO A 163 -5.26 -2.01 -8.42
N LEU A 164 -4.47 -1.14 -9.06
CA LEU A 164 -4.85 0.24 -9.39
C LEU A 164 -4.45 0.53 -10.84
N TYR A 165 -5.42 0.93 -11.65
CA TYR A 165 -5.19 1.36 -13.03
C TYR A 165 -4.25 2.57 -13.07
N LYS A 166 -3.29 2.56 -13.99
CA LYS A 166 -2.29 3.61 -14.19
C LYS A 166 -2.51 4.36 -15.51
N CYS A 167 -2.44 3.66 -16.62
CA CYS A 167 -2.64 4.24 -17.97
C CYS A 167 -2.92 3.14 -19.00
N ILE A 168 -3.45 3.55 -20.16
CA ILE A 168 -3.45 2.71 -21.36
C ILE A 168 -1.99 2.50 -21.81
N ARG A 169 -1.68 1.30 -22.24
CA ARG A 169 -0.38 0.97 -22.84
C ARG A 169 -0.35 1.44 -24.29
N ASN A 170 0.40 2.50 -24.56
CA ASN A 170 0.71 2.91 -25.91
C ASN A 170 2.02 2.22 -26.31
N TYR A 171 1.97 1.41 -27.36
CA TYR A 171 3.16 0.91 -28.02
C TYR A 171 3.55 1.95 -29.08
N GLU A 172 4.68 2.59 -28.92
CA GLU A 172 5.40 3.26 -30.00
C GLU A 172 6.35 2.26 -30.65
#